data_46789510d0e13bfe6fbf4b1a3ee24a33
#
_entry.id   46789510d0e13bfe6fbf4b1a3ee24a33
#
_cell.length_a   1.000
_cell.length_b   1.000
_cell.length_c   1.000
_cell.angle_alpha   90.00
_cell.angle_beta   90.00
_cell.angle_gamma   90.00
#
_symmetry.space_group_name_H-M   'P 1'
#
loop_
_entity.id
_entity.type
_entity.pdbx_description
1 polymer ?
#
loop_
_entity_poly.entity_id
_entity_poly.type
_entity_poly.pdbx_seq_one_letter_code
_entity_poly.pdbx_strand_id
1 'polypeptide(L)'
;MTAPALATRIVKTFSFQFKKMPIKVPAGLPALQAVIDEGNAVELLEKPTAKTLRIALLNIMPMKETTEADFIRLLAASDEEVELTLLKLDTHTPKHASPEHMKRYYTAFSEVRDSRFDGLIITGAPIEKIEYEEVTYWPELCEIFDWARRNVTSTLYICWAAQAGLYRK
;
A
#
# COMPACT_ATOMS: atom_id res chain seq x y z
N MET A 1 5.77 -66.31 -23.83
CA MET A 1 4.78 -65.46 -23.08
C MET A 1 5.51 -64.23 -22.59
N THR A 2 5.38 -63.14 -23.31
CA THR A 2 6.05 -61.86 -23.09
C THR A 2 5.09 -60.90 -22.38
N ALA A 3 5.47 -60.45 -21.17
CA ALA A 3 4.71 -59.44 -20.41
C ALA A 3 4.86 -58.06 -21.04
N PRO A 4 3.82 -57.22 -21.06
CA PRO A 4 3.90 -55.88 -21.62
C PRO A 4 4.56 -54.91 -20.64
N ALA A 5 5.45 -54.07 -21.18
CA ALA A 5 6.12 -52.96 -20.48
C ALA A 5 5.12 -51.91 -20.00
N LEU A 6 5.15 -51.60 -18.72
CA LEU A 6 4.39 -50.52 -18.10
C LEU A 6 4.95 -49.18 -18.60
N ALA A 7 4.16 -48.45 -19.38
CA ALA A 7 4.49 -47.08 -19.79
C ALA A 7 4.39 -46.15 -18.57
N THR A 8 5.54 -45.72 -18.08
CA THR A 8 5.63 -44.66 -17.03
C THR A 8 5.19 -43.34 -17.62
N ARG A 9 3.96 -42.95 -17.30
CA ARG A 9 3.38 -41.64 -17.68
C ARG A 9 4.05 -40.57 -16.85
N ILE A 10 4.99 -39.83 -17.45
CA ILE A 10 5.61 -38.64 -16.81
C ILE A 10 4.53 -37.57 -16.72
N VAL A 11 3.96 -37.41 -15.52
CA VAL A 11 3.11 -36.25 -15.19
C VAL A 11 4.07 -35.07 -15.00
N LYS A 12 4.22 -34.23 -16.02
CA LYS A 12 4.86 -32.92 -15.85
C LYS A 12 3.93 -32.08 -14.99
N THR A 13 4.27 -32.01 -13.72
CA THR A 13 3.67 -31.03 -12.81
C THR A 13 4.13 -29.65 -13.28
N PHE A 14 3.26 -28.92 -13.95
CA PHE A 14 3.47 -27.51 -14.21
C PHE A 14 3.34 -26.78 -12.87
N SER A 15 4.44 -26.56 -12.16
CA SER A 15 4.48 -25.57 -11.09
C SER A 15 4.43 -24.20 -11.76
N PHE A 16 3.28 -23.56 -11.72
CA PHE A 16 3.17 -22.14 -12.01
C PHE A 16 3.87 -21.42 -10.88
N GLN A 17 5.13 -21.15 -11.05
CA GLN A 17 5.92 -20.33 -10.15
C GLN A 17 5.56 -18.88 -10.52
N PHE A 18 4.59 -18.29 -9.81
CA PHE A 18 4.34 -16.85 -9.90
C PHE A 18 5.66 -16.16 -9.54
N LYS A 19 6.25 -15.49 -10.52
CA LYS A 19 7.41 -14.64 -10.29
C LYS A 19 6.92 -13.48 -9.46
N LYS A 20 7.19 -13.50 -8.17
CA LYS A 20 6.92 -12.36 -7.29
C LYS A 20 7.82 -11.22 -7.71
N MET A 21 7.24 -10.05 -7.93
CA MET A 21 8.01 -8.86 -8.26
C MET A 21 8.43 -8.14 -6.99
N PRO A 22 9.62 -7.51 -6.98
CA PRO A 22 10.16 -6.90 -5.78
C PRO A 22 9.38 -5.66 -5.35
N ILE A 23 9.28 -5.47 -4.04
CA ILE A 23 8.69 -4.29 -3.42
C ILE A 23 9.76 -3.48 -2.69
N LYS A 24 9.70 -2.16 -2.79
CA LYS A 24 10.47 -1.23 -1.98
C LYS A 24 9.54 -0.52 -0.99
N VAL A 25 9.91 -0.58 0.26
CA VAL A 25 9.23 0.10 1.38
C VAL A 25 10.26 0.93 2.16
N PRO A 26 9.84 1.83 3.07
CA PRO A 26 10.76 2.53 3.95
C PRO A 26 11.69 1.57 4.70
N ALA A 27 12.99 1.89 4.72
CA ALA A 27 14.02 1.02 5.29
C ALA A 27 13.79 0.75 6.79
N GLY A 28 13.76 -0.53 7.17
CA GLY A 28 13.56 -0.96 8.55
C GLY A 28 12.13 -0.82 9.06
N LEU A 29 11.14 -0.74 8.17
CA LEU A 29 9.72 -0.70 8.53
C LEU A 29 9.32 -1.99 9.27
N PRO A 30 8.80 -1.92 10.52
CA PRO A 30 8.44 -3.11 11.31
C PRO A 30 7.39 -3.99 10.64
N ALA A 31 6.42 -3.38 9.96
CA ALA A 31 5.37 -4.10 9.25
C ALA A 31 5.91 -5.02 8.14
N LEU A 32 7.02 -4.67 7.49
CA LEU A 32 7.70 -5.55 6.53
C LEU A 32 8.23 -6.81 7.21
N GLN A 33 8.89 -6.65 8.37
CA GLN A 33 9.42 -7.79 9.12
C GLN A 33 8.30 -8.72 9.59
N ALA A 34 7.19 -8.16 10.06
CA ALA A 34 6.01 -8.94 10.45
C ALA A 34 5.47 -9.79 9.28
N VAL A 35 5.39 -9.22 8.08
CA VAL A 35 4.94 -9.95 6.87
C VAL A 35 5.91 -11.08 6.50
N ILE A 36 7.22 -10.88 6.66
CA ILE A 36 8.24 -11.92 6.42
C ILE A 36 8.14 -13.03 7.47
N ASP A 37 7.97 -12.68 8.74
CA ASP A 37 7.87 -13.62 9.86
C ASP A 37 6.62 -14.50 9.78
N GLU A 38 5.56 -14.02 9.15
CA GLU A 38 4.36 -14.81 8.80
C GLU A 38 4.61 -15.85 7.69
N GLY A 39 5.82 -15.92 7.14
CA GLY A 39 6.19 -16.86 6.08
C GLY A 39 5.84 -16.38 4.68
N ASN A 40 5.47 -15.09 4.51
CA ASN A 40 5.29 -14.53 3.18
C ASN A 40 6.65 -14.33 2.50
N ALA A 41 6.81 -14.86 1.31
CA ALA A 41 7.99 -14.58 0.51
C ALA A 41 7.87 -13.17 -0.07
N VAL A 42 8.71 -12.26 0.41
CA VAL A 42 8.81 -10.88 -0.08
C VAL A 42 10.18 -10.72 -0.74
N GLU A 43 10.20 -10.30 -1.98
CA GLU A 43 11.43 -9.90 -2.68
C GLU A 43 11.58 -8.38 -2.52
N LEU A 44 12.76 -7.93 -2.06
CA LEU A 44 13.01 -6.51 -1.85
C LEU A 44 13.63 -5.88 -3.09
N LEU A 45 13.06 -4.76 -3.51
CA LEU A 45 13.61 -3.93 -4.58
C LEU A 45 14.67 -2.99 -3.99
N GLU A 46 15.92 -3.15 -4.39
CA GLU A 46 17.00 -2.28 -3.95
C GLU A 46 16.91 -0.88 -4.54
N LYS A 47 16.66 -0.80 -5.85
CA LYS A 47 16.56 0.47 -6.59
C LYS A 47 15.38 0.44 -7.55
N PRO A 48 14.52 1.48 -7.55
CA PRO A 48 13.46 1.60 -8.52
C PRO A 48 14.02 1.66 -9.96
N THR A 49 13.28 1.06 -10.88
CA THR A 49 13.53 1.13 -12.32
C THR A 49 12.51 2.04 -13.01
N ALA A 50 12.64 2.26 -14.30
CA ALA A 50 11.62 2.98 -15.07
C ALA A 50 10.27 2.25 -15.16
N LYS A 51 10.23 0.98 -14.77
CA LYS A 51 9.00 0.15 -14.73
C LYS A 51 8.38 0.05 -13.34
N THR A 52 9.06 0.53 -12.31
CA THR A 52 8.58 0.47 -10.93
C THR A 52 7.38 1.37 -10.75
N LEU A 53 6.25 0.79 -10.32
CA LEU A 53 5.05 1.54 -9.97
C LEU A 53 5.25 2.27 -8.64
N ARG A 54 5.06 3.57 -8.66
CA ARG A 54 5.12 4.43 -7.48
C ARG A 54 3.75 4.52 -6.84
N ILE A 55 3.57 3.86 -5.72
CA ILE A 55 2.31 3.81 -4.98
C ILE A 55 2.44 4.61 -3.69
N ALA A 56 1.54 5.54 -3.48
CA ALA A 56 1.40 6.26 -2.22
C ALA A 56 0.27 5.64 -1.38
N LEU A 57 0.49 5.47 -0.09
CA LEU A 57 -0.52 5.01 0.87
C LEU A 57 -0.77 6.11 1.91
N LEU A 58 -1.86 6.84 1.78
CA LEU A 58 -2.37 7.73 2.82
C LEU A 58 -3.10 6.88 3.86
N ASN A 59 -2.37 6.52 4.91
CA ASN A 59 -2.90 5.67 5.97
C ASN A 59 -3.50 6.52 7.09
N ILE A 60 -4.83 6.66 7.11
CA ILE A 60 -5.56 7.37 8.18
C ILE A 60 -6.21 6.43 9.21
N MET A 61 -5.94 5.11 9.11
CA MET A 61 -6.36 4.13 10.12
C MET A 61 -5.62 4.36 11.46
N PRO A 62 -6.26 4.08 12.61
CA PRO A 62 -5.62 4.20 13.92
C PRO A 62 -4.48 3.19 14.11
N MET A 63 -4.65 1.94 13.68
CA MET A 63 -3.65 0.86 13.78
C MET A 63 -2.73 0.88 12.55
N LYS A 64 -1.70 1.73 12.60
CA LYS A 64 -0.80 1.97 11.47
C LYS A 64 -0.09 0.72 10.99
N GLU A 65 0.60 0.03 11.89
CA GLU A 65 1.46 -1.11 11.57
C GLU A 65 0.68 -2.30 11.00
N THR A 66 -0.52 -2.57 11.52
CA THR A 66 -1.41 -3.61 10.97
C THR A 66 -1.81 -3.28 9.53
N THR A 67 -2.24 -2.04 9.30
CA THR A 67 -2.63 -1.58 7.96
C THR A 67 -1.46 -1.60 6.98
N GLU A 68 -0.27 -1.19 7.43
CA GLU A 68 0.96 -1.27 6.64
C GLU A 68 1.27 -2.72 6.22
N ALA A 69 1.20 -3.67 7.17
CA ALA A 69 1.44 -5.08 6.89
C ALA A 69 0.43 -5.64 5.88
N ASP A 70 -0.85 -5.28 6.00
CA ASP A 70 -1.89 -5.70 5.05
C ASP A 70 -1.58 -5.23 3.63
N PHE A 71 -1.21 -3.96 3.45
CA PHE A 71 -0.87 -3.43 2.13
C PHE A 71 0.45 -3.96 1.60
N ILE A 72 1.47 -4.14 2.44
CA ILE A 72 2.74 -4.76 2.03
C ILE A 72 2.47 -6.19 1.52
N ARG A 73 1.66 -6.97 2.23
CA ARG A 73 1.30 -8.33 1.84
C ARG A 73 0.60 -8.38 0.47
N LEU A 74 -0.33 -7.46 0.23
CA LEU A 74 -1.05 -7.36 -1.04
C LEU A 74 -0.13 -6.92 -2.18
N LEU A 75 0.66 -5.88 -1.98
CA LEU A 75 1.52 -5.30 -3.01
C LEU A 75 2.72 -6.22 -3.34
N ALA A 76 3.28 -6.91 -2.34
CA ALA A 76 4.34 -7.90 -2.56
C ALA A 76 3.86 -9.15 -3.31
N ALA A 77 2.55 -9.38 -3.40
CA ALA A 77 1.95 -10.44 -4.20
C ALA A 77 1.66 -10.03 -5.64
N SER A 78 1.92 -8.77 -6.02
CA SER A 78 1.75 -8.22 -7.37
C SER A 78 2.74 -8.83 -8.35
N ASP A 79 2.40 -8.80 -9.64
CA ASP A 79 3.29 -9.14 -10.75
C ASP A 79 4.15 -7.95 -11.23
N GLU A 80 4.01 -6.79 -10.56
CA GLU A 80 4.70 -5.55 -10.89
C GLU A 80 5.70 -5.15 -9.79
N GLU A 81 6.79 -4.49 -10.18
CA GLU A 81 7.69 -3.84 -9.22
C GLU A 81 6.98 -2.65 -8.58
N VAL A 82 6.98 -2.58 -7.24
CA VAL A 82 6.29 -1.52 -6.50
C VAL A 82 7.25 -0.78 -5.57
N GLU A 83 7.20 0.56 -5.61
CA GLU A 83 7.79 1.43 -4.60
C GLU A 83 6.64 2.04 -3.77
N LEU A 84 6.54 1.65 -2.49
CA LEU A 84 5.52 2.12 -1.58
C LEU A 84 6.03 3.30 -0.74
N THR A 85 5.32 4.42 -0.84
CA THR A 85 5.52 5.60 0.01
C THR A 85 4.37 5.71 1.00
N LEU A 86 4.67 5.71 2.30
CA LEU A 86 3.68 5.93 3.34
C LEU A 86 3.48 7.43 3.54
N LEU A 87 2.23 7.89 3.38
CA LEU A 87 1.86 9.29 3.54
C LEU A 87 1.09 9.53 4.83
N LYS A 88 1.35 10.67 5.45
CA LYS A 88 0.59 11.22 6.56
C LYS A 88 0.05 12.60 6.22
N LEU A 89 -1.00 12.98 6.91
CA LEU A 89 -1.52 14.34 6.92
C LEU A 89 -0.57 15.27 7.70
N ASP A 90 -0.41 16.49 7.25
CA ASP A 90 0.36 17.53 7.95
C ASP A 90 -0.40 18.05 9.18
N THR A 91 -1.72 18.17 9.05
CA THR A 91 -2.60 18.79 10.07
C THR A 91 -3.11 17.81 11.12
N HIS A 92 -2.79 16.51 11.00
CA HIS A 92 -3.30 15.49 11.91
C HIS A 92 -2.19 14.66 12.55
N THR A 93 -2.20 14.60 13.88
CA THR A 93 -1.32 13.72 14.66
C THR A 93 -2.10 12.49 15.11
N PRO A 94 -1.74 11.28 14.66
CA PRO A 94 -2.42 10.05 15.08
C PRO A 94 -2.27 9.80 16.58
N LYS A 95 -3.38 9.48 17.25
CA LYS A 95 -3.38 9.23 18.71
C LYS A 95 -2.79 7.86 19.10
N HIS A 96 -2.84 6.88 18.19
CA HIS A 96 -2.49 5.49 18.45
C HIS A 96 -1.20 5.03 17.74
N ALA A 97 -0.48 5.94 17.09
CA ALA A 97 0.80 5.64 16.45
C ALA A 97 1.95 6.32 17.21
N SER A 98 3.07 5.63 17.32
CA SER A 98 4.28 6.21 17.91
C SER A 98 4.72 7.44 17.08
N PRO A 99 5.02 8.59 17.71
CA PRO A 99 5.59 9.74 17.00
C PRO A 99 6.88 9.40 16.25
N GLU A 100 7.70 8.51 16.82
CA GLU A 100 8.95 8.04 16.20
C GLU A 100 8.68 7.23 14.95
N HIS A 101 7.69 6.33 14.97
CA HIS A 101 7.25 5.57 13.82
C HIS A 101 6.79 6.50 12.70
N MET A 102 5.92 7.47 13.02
CA MET A 102 5.42 8.44 12.06
C MET A 102 6.54 9.33 11.48
N LYS A 103 7.52 9.73 12.29
CA LYS A 103 8.64 10.54 11.83
C LYS A 103 9.60 9.75 10.93
N ARG A 104 9.81 8.48 11.24
CA ARG A 104 10.81 7.64 10.56
C ARG A 104 10.33 7.09 9.23
N TYR A 105 9.06 6.72 9.12
CA TYR A 105 8.54 5.94 8.00
C TYR A 105 7.53 6.68 7.14
N TYR A 106 6.94 7.75 7.64
CA TYR A 106 5.90 8.50 6.92
C TYR A 106 6.43 9.81 6.37
N THR A 107 6.09 10.08 5.12
CA THR A 107 6.33 11.34 4.44
C THR A 107 5.09 12.22 4.59
N ALA A 108 5.26 13.49 4.93
CA ALA A 108 4.16 14.43 5.01
C ALA A 108 3.61 14.74 3.60
N PHE A 109 2.32 15.02 3.49
CA PHE A 109 1.71 15.36 2.19
C PHE A 109 2.39 16.58 1.56
N SER A 110 2.73 17.59 2.35
CA SER A 110 3.45 18.78 1.89
C SER A 110 4.77 18.48 1.16
N GLU A 111 5.46 17.39 1.54
CA GLU A 111 6.73 16.98 0.93
C GLU A 111 6.58 16.33 -0.46
N VAL A 112 5.36 15.88 -0.80
CA VAL A 112 5.09 15.16 -2.06
C VAL A 112 4.17 15.93 -3.01
N ARG A 113 3.80 17.18 -2.71
CA ARG A 113 2.87 18.00 -3.52
C ARG A 113 3.28 18.12 -4.99
N ASP A 114 4.57 18.18 -5.27
CA ASP A 114 5.12 18.28 -6.61
C ASP A 114 5.45 16.92 -7.24
N SER A 115 5.22 15.83 -6.50
CA SER A 115 5.48 14.48 -6.96
C SER A 115 4.30 13.92 -7.74
N ARG A 116 4.59 12.93 -8.61
CA ARG A 116 3.58 12.14 -9.31
C ARG A 116 3.67 10.69 -8.86
N PHE A 117 2.51 10.04 -8.81
CA PHE A 117 2.38 8.64 -8.45
C PHE A 117 1.53 7.89 -9.49
N ASP A 118 1.81 6.61 -9.66
CA ASP A 118 0.97 5.74 -10.49
C ASP A 118 -0.31 5.34 -9.76
N GLY A 119 -0.21 5.19 -8.43
CA GLY A 119 -1.36 4.89 -7.57
C GLY A 119 -1.34 5.65 -6.25
N LEU A 120 -2.54 5.99 -5.76
CA LEU A 120 -2.76 6.48 -4.41
C LEU A 120 -3.82 5.61 -3.75
N ILE A 121 -3.51 5.11 -2.57
CA ILE A 121 -4.46 4.39 -1.72
C ILE A 121 -4.78 5.29 -0.53
N ILE A 122 -6.07 5.57 -0.29
CA ILE A 122 -6.52 6.31 0.88
C ILE A 122 -7.35 5.36 1.73
N THR A 123 -6.88 5.07 2.94
CA THR A 123 -7.57 4.14 3.85
C THR A 123 -8.79 4.79 4.49
N GLY A 124 -9.65 3.97 5.07
CA GLY A 124 -10.74 4.44 5.93
C GLY A 124 -10.25 5.05 7.24
N ALA A 125 -11.20 5.61 7.98
CA ALA A 125 -11.05 6.03 9.36
C ALA A 125 -12.33 5.69 10.12
N PRO A 126 -12.29 5.33 11.42
CA PRO A 126 -13.47 4.99 12.21
C PRO A 126 -14.18 6.24 12.73
N ILE A 127 -14.64 7.09 11.82
CA ILE A 127 -15.26 8.40 12.10
C ILE A 127 -16.59 8.59 11.35
N GLU A 128 -17.28 7.51 11.04
CA GLU A 128 -18.53 7.48 10.28
C GLU A 128 -19.71 8.21 10.94
N LYS A 129 -19.54 8.67 12.19
CA LYS A 129 -20.55 9.41 12.96
C LYS A 129 -20.25 10.92 13.06
N ILE A 130 -19.18 11.36 12.44
CA ILE A 130 -18.74 12.76 12.44
C ILE A 130 -19.06 13.33 11.06
N GLU A 131 -19.72 14.51 11.04
CA GLU A 131 -19.95 15.24 9.79
C GLU A 131 -18.60 15.58 9.15
N TYR A 132 -18.53 15.55 7.81
CA TYR A 132 -17.25 15.71 7.11
C TYR A 132 -16.55 17.02 7.47
N GLU A 133 -17.30 18.13 7.56
CA GLU A 133 -16.77 19.45 7.88
C GLU A 133 -16.26 19.58 9.33
N GLU A 134 -16.70 18.71 10.21
CA GLU A 134 -16.25 18.62 11.61
C GLU A 134 -14.96 17.81 11.77
N VAL A 135 -14.56 17.06 10.74
CA VAL A 135 -13.30 16.32 10.73
C VAL A 135 -12.13 17.30 10.66
N THR A 136 -11.29 17.32 11.67
CA THR A 136 -10.22 18.33 11.84
C THR A 136 -9.27 18.45 10.66
N TYR A 137 -9.07 17.37 9.91
CA TYR A 137 -8.20 17.32 8.73
C TYR A 137 -8.98 17.33 7.40
N TRP A 138 -10.29 17.64 7.42
CA TRP A 138 -11.12 17.67 6.23
C TRP A 138 -10.61 18.62 5.15
N PRO A 139 -10.18 19.86 5.47
CA PRO A 139 -9.65 20.76 4.44
C PRO A 139 -8.42 20.18 3.71
N GLU A 140 -7.49 19.59 4.44
CA GLU A 140 -6.31 18.96 3.85
C GLU A 140 -6.66 17.73 3.01
N LEU A 141 -7.61 16.91 3.48
CA LEU A 141 -8.08 15.76 2.71
C LEU A 141 -8.72 16.19 1.39
N CYS A 142 -9.49 17.26 1.38
CA CYS A 142 -10.03 17.86 0.16
C CYS A 142 -8.92 18.32 -0.79
N GLU A 143 -7.86 18.92 -0.26
CA GLU A 143 -6.69 19.31 -1.05
C GLU A 143 -5.99 18.08 -1.67
N ILE A 144 -5.86 16.99 -0.90
CA ILE A 144 -5.30 15.72 -1.39
C ILE A 144 -6.17 15.13 -2.50
N PHE A 145 -7.49 15.17 -2.39
CA PHE A 145 -8.39 14.71 -3.45
C PHE A 145 -8.19 15.51 -4.75
N ASP A 146 -8.09 16.83 -4.65
CA ASP A 146 -7.86 17.70 -5.81
C ASP A 146 -6.44 17.51 -6.39
N TRP A 147 -5.44 17.32 -5.53
CA TRP A 147 -4.08 16.98 -5.93
C TRP A 147 -4.02 15.62 -6.65
N ALA A 148 -4.70 14.61 -6.13
CA ALA A 148 -4.71 13.28 -6.71
C ALA A 148 -5.23 13.28 -8.15
N ARG A 149 -6.26 14.07 -8.45
CA ARG A 149 -6.80 14.22 -9.83
C ARG A 149 -5.78 14.71 -10.85
N ARG A 150 -4.73 15.43 -10.42
CA ARG A 150 -3.72 16.01 -11.30
C ARG A 150 -2.39 15.24 -11.30
N ASN A 151 -2.09 14.56 -10.20
CA ASN A 151 -0.76 14.02 -9.94
C ASN A 151 -0.73 12.49 -9.80
N VAL A 152 -1.89 11.83 -9.81
CA VAL A 152 -1.99 10.40 -9.62
C VAL A 152 -2.77 9.78 -10.77
N THR A 153 -2.25 8.67 -11.33
CA THR A 153 -2.91 7.98 -12.45
C THR A 153 -4.18 7.27 -12.00
N SER A 154 -4.15 6.61 -10.83
CA SER A 154 -5.31 5.91 -10.27
C SER A 154 -5.38 6.04 -8.76
N THR A 155 -6.58 6.27 -8.21
CA THR A 155 -6.80 6.41 -6.77
C THR A 155 -7.79 5.38 -6.27
N LEU A 156 -7.39 4.63 -5.24
CA LEU A 156 -8.25 3.69 -4.52
C LEU A 156 -8.67 4.32 -3.20
N TYR A 157 -9.96 4.52 -3.04
CA TYR A 157 -10.58 5.00 -1.81
C TYR A 157 -11.21 3.83 -1.07
N ILE A 158 -10.92 3.67 0.23
CA ILE A 158 -11.39 2.53 1.01
C ILE A 158 -12.31 3.00 2.13
N CYS A 159 -13.46 2.32 2.29
CA CYS A 159 -14.40 2.50 3.38
C CYS A 159 -14.84 3.99 3.50
N TRP A 160 -14.62 4.63 4.66
CA TRP A 160 -14.97 6.03 4.91
C TRP A 160 -14.34 6.98 3.88
N ALA A 161 -13.10 6.75 3.44
CA ALA A 161 -12.49 7.58 2.41
C ALA A 161 -13.24 7.52 1.07
N ALA A 162 -13.87 6.39 0.72
CA ALA A 162 -14.70 6.29 -0.47
C ALA A 162 -15.96 7.16 -0.35
N GLN A 163 -16.60 7.17 0.82
CA GLN A 163 -17.74 8.03 1.11
C GLN A 163 -17.34 9.51 1.07
N ALA A 164 -16.21 9.85 1.70
CA ALA A 164 -15.66 11.21 1.70
C ALA A 164 -15.34 11.71 0.29
N GLY A 165 -14.75 10.86 -0.56
CA GLY A 165 -14.46 11.18 -1.95
C GLY A 165 -15.71 11.39 -2.80
N LEU A 166 -16.78 10.66 -2.54
CA LEU A 166 -18.09 10.85 -3.18
C LEU A 166 -18.76 12.14 -2.70
N TYR A 167 -18.67 12.46 -1.42
CA TYR A 167 -19.22 13.66 -0.84
C TYR A 167 -18.56 14.93 -1.39
N ARG A 168 -17.24 14.91 -1.61
CA ARG A 168 -16.44 16.06 -2.08
C ARG A 168 -16.68 16.44 -3.54
N LYS A 169 -17.43 15.65 -4.33
CA LYS A 169 -17.67 15.90 -5.78
C LYS A 169 -18.23 17.27 -6.10
#